data_731c1ef3883f112843f877b4fca2a7a7
#
_entry.id   731c1ef3883f112843f877b4fca2a7a7
#
_cell.length_a   1.000
_cell.length_b   1.000
_cell.length_c   1.000
_cell.angle_alpha   90.00
_cell.angle_beta   90.00
_cell.angle_gamma   90.00
#
_symmetry.space_group_name_H-M   'P 1'
#
loop_
_entity.id
_entity.type
_entity.pdbx_description
1 polymer ?
#
loop_
_entity_poly.entity_id
_entity_poly.type
_entity_poly.pdbx_seq_one_letter_code
_entity_poly.pdbx_strand_id
1 'polypeptide(L)'
;MDDLLDQMGKRLVARRKQLRLTQEELAERADMNSQIISTAETGKKGLRPENIIKLCIALNISADYLLMGKVGSSDYDILSQKVSKLTPSQYQHLEDIINSYIVALEKRET
;
A
#
# COMPACT_ATOMS: atom_id res chain seq x y z
N MET A 1 8.24 11.31 17.41
CA MET A 1 8.86 10.08 16.94
C MET A 1 7.91 8.96 16.73
N ASP A 2 6.74 9.14 17.29
CA ASP A 2 5.64 8.23 17.01
C ASP A 2 5.20 8.28 15.57
N ASP A 3 5.58 9.37 14.89
CA ASP A 3 5.11 9.62 13.52
C ASP A 3 5.53 8.54 12.54
N LEU A 4 6.77 8.04 12.62
CA LEU A 4 7.25 7.03 11.68
C LEU A 4 6.47 5.73 11.82
N LEU A 5 6.32 5.22 13.04
CA LEU A 5 5.60 3.97 13.28
C LEU A 5 4.11 4.14 13.04
N ASP A 6 3.55 5.29 13.41
CA ASP A 6 2.14 5.60 13.15
C ASP A 6 1.85 5.65 11.67
N GLN A 7 2.69 6.33 10.89
CA GLN A 7 2.51 6.45 9.44
C GLN A 7 2.62 5.09 8.75
N MET A 8 3.61 4.29 9.17
CA MET A 8 3.76 2.94 8.64
C MET A 8 2.53 2.09 8.97
N GLY A 9 2.05 2.18 10.20
CA GLY A 9 0.86 1.45 10.64
C GLY A 9 -0.36 1.82 9.83
N LYS A 10 -0.56 3.11 9.56
CA LYS A 10 -1.68 3.59 8.75
C LYS A 10 -1.61 3.07 7.33
N ARG A 11 -0.41 2.99 6.75
CA ARG A 11 -0.23 2.44 5.39
C ARG A 11 -0.55 0.95 5.36
N LEU A 12 -0.16 0.22 6.42
CA LEU A 12 -0.50 -1.20 6.53
C LEU A 12 -2.01 -1.39 6.55
N VAL A 13 -2.71 -0.65 7.41
CA VAL A 13 -4.18 -0.74 7.53
C VAL A 13 -4.84 -0.40 6.20
N ALA A 14 -4.44 0.70 5.59
CA ALA A 14 -5.06 1.16 4.35
C ALA A 14 -4.91 0.12 3.24
N ARG A 15 -3.70 -0.43 3.08
CA ARG A 15 -3.46 -1.41 2.02
C ARG A 15 -4.17 -2.73 2.30
N ARG A 16 -4.14 -3.18 3.56
CA ARG A 16 -4.85 -4.39 3.95
C ARG A 16 -6.35 -4.28 3.63
N LYS A 17 -6.95 -3.14 3.96
CA LYS A 17 -8.37 -2.91 3.68
C LYS A 17 -8.67 -2.79 2.20
N GLN A 18 -7.77 -2.19 1.42
CA GLN A 18 -7.92 -2.16 -0.04
C GLN A 18 -8.02 -3.57 -0.62
N LEU A 19 -7.25 -4.51 -0.06
CA LEU A 19 -7.26 -5.90 -0.50
C LEU A 19 -8.35 -6.72 0.18
N ARG A 20 -9.15 -6.10 1.05
CA ARG A 20 -10.26 -6.73 1.77
C ARG A 20 -9.80 -7.90 2.63
N LEU A 21 -8.63 -7.74 3.28
CA LEU A 21 -8.08 -8.76 4.16
C LEU A 21 -8.30 -8.40 5.62
N THR A 22 -8.61 -9.42 6.43
CA THR A 22 -8.55 -9.28 7.88
C THR A 22 -7.09 -9.37 8.32
N GLN A 23 -6.80 -9.02 9.57
CA GLN A 23 -5.45 -9.16 10.12
C GLN A 23 -5.02 -10.62 10.09
N GLU A 24 -5.92 -11.54 10.40
CA GLU A 24 -5.65 -12.99 10.37
C GLU A 24 -5.33 -13.47 8.96
N GLU A 25 -6.10 -13.01 7.98
CA GLU A 25 -5.86 -13.38 6.58
C GLU A 25 -4.52 -12.86 6.08
N LEU A 26 -4.18 -11.62 6.45
CA LEU A 26 -2.87 -11.06 6.09
C LEU A 26 -1.75 -11.85 6.77
N ALA A 27 -1.93 -12.18 8.05
CA ALA A 27 -0.94 -12.96 8.80
C ALA A 27 -0.69 -14.31 8.13
N GLU A 28 -1.75 -14.97 7.68
CA GLU A 28 -1.64 -16.24 6.98
C GLU A 28 -0.85 -16.08 5.67
N ARG A 29 -1.18 -15.07 4.88
CA ARG A 29 -0.48 -14.80 3.61
C ARG A 29 0.99 -14.45 3.82
N ALA A 30 1.28 -13.72 4.88
CA ALA A 30 2.64 -13.25 5.18
C ALA A 30 3.42 -14.25 6.03
N ASP A 31 2.81 -15.36 6.41
CA ASP A 31 3.43 -16.37 7.27
C ASP A 31 3.99 -15.75 8.54
N MET A 32 3.11 -15.10 9.30
CA MET A 32 3.48 -14.48 10.57
C MET A 32 2.29 -14.46 11.53
N ASN A 33 2.58 -14.14 12.77
CA ASN A 33 1.57 -14.03 13.82
C ASN A 33 0.74 -12.76 13.63
N SER A 34 -0.59 -12.88 13.74
CA SER A 34 -1.49 -11.73 13.59
C SER A 34 -1.26 -10.65 14.65
N GLN A 35 -0.72 -11.01 15.81
CA GLN A 35 -0.42 -10.05 16.86
C GLN A 35 0.68 -9.08 16.41
N ILE A 36 1.64 -9.54 15.63
CA ILE A 36 2.68 -8.70 15.05
C ILE A 36 2.04 -7.63 14.16
N ILE A 37 1.08 -8.03 13.33
CA ILE A 37 0.37 -7.12 12.44
C ILE A 37 -0.44 -6.11 13.24
N SER A 38 -1.20 -6.60 14.21
CA SER A 38 -2.03 -5.73 15.07
C SER A 38 -1.18 -4.66 15.77
N THR A 39 -0.05 -5.06 16.31
CA THR A 39 0.85 -4.14 17.01
C THR A 39 1.47 -3.13 16.05
N ALA A 40 1.86 -3.58 14.86
CA ALA A 40 2.44 -2.69 13.86
C ALA A 40 1.42 -1.69 13.33
N GLU A 41 0.17 -2.12 13.12
CA GLU A 41 -0.90 -1.24 12.63
C GLU A 41 -1.24 -0.12 13.60
N THR A 42 -1.06 -0.36 14.90
CA THR A 42 -1.34 0.66 15.91
C THR A 42 -0.15 1.59 16.17
N GLY A 43 1.01 1.32 15.55
CA GLY A 43 2.20 2.12 15.74
C GLY A 43 2.92 1.87 17.06
N LYS A 44 2.55 0.83 17.81
CA LYS A 44 3.14 0.54 19.11
C LYS A 44 4.55 0.00 19.03
N LYS A 45 4.84 -0.78 17.99
CA LYS A 45 6.16 -1.36 17.77
C LYS A 45 6.50 -1.36 16.29
N GLY A 46 7.78 -1.25 15.99
CA GLY A 46 8.26 -1.42 14.64
C GLY A 46 8.28 -2.90 14.23
N LEU A 47 8.65 -3.13 13.01
CA LEU A 47 8.73 -4.47 12.43
C LEU A 47 10.18 -4.83 12.19
N ARG A 48 10.52 -6.09 12.40
CA ARG A 48 11.82 -6.61 12.00
C ARG A 48 11.93 -6.61 10.48
N PRO A 49 13.14 -6.44 9.93
CA PRO A 49 13.32 -6.40 8.47
C PRO A 49 12.68 -7.57 7.73
N GLU A 50 12.81 -8.79 8.25
CA GLU A 50 12.22 -9.98 7.61
C GLU A 50 10.68 -9.90 7.56
N ASN A 51 10.06 -9.29 8.58
CA ASN A 51 8.61 -9.13 8.59
C ASN A 51 8.17 -8.03 7.65
N ILE A 52 8.97 -6.98 7.49
CA ILE A 52 8.72 -5.93 6.50
C ILE A 52 8.68 -6.55 5.09
N ILE A 53 9.66 -7.39 4.78
CA ILE A 53 9.73 -8.06 3.48
C ILE A 53 8.50 -8.94 3.25
N LYS A 54 8.14 -9.75 4.25
CA LYS A 54 6.96 -10.62 4.16
C LYS A 54 5.68 -9.84 3.93
N LEU A 55 5.48 -8.74 4.65
CA LEU A 55 4.29 -7.91 4.49
C LEU A 55 4.26 -7.20 3.15
N CYS A 56 5.39 -6.68 2.69
CA CYS A 56 5.46 -6.03 1.38
C CYS A 56 5.10 -7.00 0.25
N ILE A 57 5.59 -8.24 0.33
CA ILE A 57 5.24 -9.25 -0.66
C ILE A 57 3.75 -9.60 -0.59
N ALA A 58 3.24 -9.84 0.62
CA ALA A 58 1.83 -10.21 0.80
C ALA A 58 0.86 -9.11 0.36
N LEU A 59 1.24 -7.85 0.59
CA LEU A 59 0.42 -6.69 0.26
C LEU A 59 0.70 -6.13 -1.13
N ASN A 60 1.75 -6.62 -1.78
CA ASN A 60 2.18 -6.15 -3.09
C ASN A 60 2.46 -4.64 -3.10
N ILE A 61 3.26 -4.20 -2.14
CA ILE A 61 3.74 -2.82 -2.02
C ILE A 61 5.26 -2.85 -1.85
N SER A 62 5.90 -1.71 -2.10
CA SER A 62 7.34 -1.59 -1.91
C SER A 62 7.66 -1.25 -0.45
N ALA A 63 8.88 -1.56 -0.03
CA ALA A 63 9.37 -1.14 1.27
C ALA A 63 9.48 0.39 1.35
N ASP A 64 9.85 1.04 0.25
CA ASP A 64 9.92 2.49 0.18
C ASP A 64 8.56 3.12 0.48
N TYR A 65 7.50 2.56 -0.09
CA TYR A 65 6.16 3.05 0.19
C TYR A 65 5.77 2.80 1.65
N LEU A 66 5.98 1.59 2.14
CA LEU A 66 5.59 1.24 3.51
C LEU A 66 6.32 2.10 4.53
N LEU A 67 7.63 2.26 4.36
CA LEU A 67 8.47 2.94 5.36
C LEU A 67 8.47 4.46 5.21
N MET A 68 8.40 4.97 3.99
CA MET A 68 8.58 6.41 3.73
C MET A 68 7.42 7.06 3.00
N GLY A 69 6.44 6.27 2.57
CA GLY A 69 5.31 6.80 1.82
C GLY A 69 5.65 7.20 0.39
N LYS A 70 6.79 6.76 -0.12
CA LYS A 70 7.24 7.12 -1.46
C LYS A 70 6.92 6.03 -2.47
N VAL A 71 6.41 6.44 -3.63
CA VAL A 71 6.18 5.52 -4.74
C VAL A 71 7.50 5.32 -5.46
N GLY A 72 8.00 4.09 -5.47
CA GLY A 72 9.25 3.75 -6.13
C GLY A 72 9.03 3.21 -7.53
N SER A 73 10.14 2.92 -8.22
CA SER A 73 10.09 2.38 -9.59
C SER A 73 9.37 1.04 -9.65
N SER A 74 9.51 0.20 -8.62
CA SER A 74 8.81 -1.08 -8.59
C SER A 74 7.29 -0.93 -8.52
N ASP A 75 6.81 0.14 -7.87
CA ASP A 75 5.38 0.42 -7.81
C ASP A 75 4.84 0.82 -9.17
N TYR A 76 5.60 1.61 -9.92
CA TYR A 76 5.25 1.97 -11.29
C TYR A 76 5.23 0.75 -12.21
N ASP A 77 6.19 -0.16 -12.04
CA ASP A 77 6.24 -1.39 -12.82
C ASP A 77 5.01 -2.26 -12.59
N ILE A 78 4.61 -2.40 -11.32
CA ILE A 78 3.42 -3.16 -10.95
C ILE A 78 2.18 -2.55 -11.59
N LEU A 79 2.03 -1.24 -11.48
CA LEU A 79 0.90 -0.54 -12.05
C LEU A 79 0.90 -0.67 -13.58
N SER A 80 2.07 -0.51 -14.20
CA SER A 80 2.22 -0.64 -15.64
C SER A 80 1.78 -2.02 -16.14
N GLN A 81 2.13 -3.07 -15.42
CA GLN A 81 1.71 -4.42 -15.76
C GLN A 81 0.20 -4.58 -15.71
N LYS A 82 -0.45 -3.98 -14.70
CA LYS A 82 -1.91 -4.00 -14.59
C LYS A 82 -2.56 -3.25 -15.73
N VAL A 83 -2.02 -2.09 -16.07
CA VAL A 83 -2.55 -1.24 -17.14
C VAL A 83 -2.41 -1.93 -18.50
N SER A 84 -1.32 -2.67 -18.71
CA SER A 84 -1.08 -3.35 -19.97
C SER A 84 -2.14 -4.40 -20.32
N LYS A 85 -2.93 -4.84 -19.33
CA LYS A 85 -4.00 -5.82 -19.52
C LYS A 85 -5.32 -5.19 -19.95
N LEU A 86 -5.40 -3.88 -19.96
CA LEU A 86 -6.63 -3.17 -20.32
C LEU A 86 -6.78 -3.06 -21.83
N THR A 87 -8.04 -3.09 -22.26
CA THR A 87 -8.36 -2.74 -23.67
C THR A 87 -8.17 -1.23 -23.85
N PRO A 88 -8.05 -0.74 -25.10
CA PRO A 88 -7.93 0.70 -25.34
C PRO A 88 -9.08 1.51 -24.72
N SER A 89 -10.31 1.01 -24.77
CA SER A 89 -11.45 1.67 -24.18
C SER A 89 -11.34 1.75 -22.66
N GLN A 90 -10.93 0.65 -22.03
CA GLN A 90 -10.73 0.60 -20.57
C GLN A 90 -9.59 1.52 -20.14
N TYR A 91 -8.51 1.55 -20.90
CA TYR A 91 -7.40 2.45 -20.63
C TYR A 91 -7.87 3.92 -20.68
N GLN A 92 -8.69 4.27 -21.67
CA GLN A 92 -9.21 5.64 -21.78
C GLN A 92 -10.02 6.02 -20.53
N HIS A 93 -10.87 5.12 -20.04
CA HIS A 93 -11.62 5.35 -18.82
C HIS A 93 -10.72 5.57 -17.61
N LEU A 94 -9.65 4.76 -17.50
CA LEU A 94 -8.68 4.91 -16.42
C LEU A 94 -7.99 6.27 -16.50
N GLU A 95 -7.58 6.67 -17.69
CA GLU A 95 -6.92 7.96 -17.89
C GLU A 95 -7.83 9.11 -17.50
N ASP A 96 -9.12 9.03 -17.84
CA ASP A 96 -10.10 10.04 -17.45
C ASP A 96 -10.23 10.14 -15.94
N ILE A 97 -10.23 9.00 -15.24
CA ILE A 97 -10.29 8.95 -13.77
C ILE A 97 -9.05 9.60 -13.18
N ILE A 98 -7.87 9.27 -13.70
CA ILE A 98 -6.61 9.85 -13.22
C ILE A 98 -6.60 11.35 -13.40
N ASN A 99 -7.01 11.84 -14.58
CA ASN A 99 -7.05 13.27 -14.86
C ASN A 99 -8.02 14.00 -13.93
N SER A 100 -9.19 13.41 -13.69
CA SER A 100 -10.17 13.98 -12.77
C SER A 100 -9.63 14.05 -11.34
N TYR A 101 -8.90 13.03 -10.92
CA TYR A 101 -8.31 12.99 -9.60
C TYR A 101 -7.24 14.07 -9.43
N ILE A 102 -6.38 14.22 -10.44
CA ILE A 102 -5.32 15.25 -10.43
C ILE A 102 -5.93 16.64 -10.33
N VAL A 103 -6.97 16.91 -11.12
CA VAL A 103 -7.66 18.22 -11.07
C VAL A 103 -8.24 18.46 -9.68
N ALA A 104 -8.84 17.45 -9.07
CA ALA A 104 -9.40 17.56 -7.73
C ALA A 104 -8.33 17.89 -6.69
N LEU A 105 -7.14 17.27 -6.82
CA LEU A 105 -6.02 17.54 -5.91
C LEU A 105 -5.55 19.00 -6.04
N GLU A 106 -5.42 19.50 -7.26
CA GLU A 106 -4.99 20.88 -7.51
C GLU A 106 -5.95 21.88 -6.87
N LYS A 107 -7.25 21.63 -6.98
CA LYS A 107 -8.25 22.51 -6.37
C LYS A 107 -8.18 22.52 -4.85
N ARG A 108 -7.80 21.40 -4.25
CA ARG A 108 -7.70 21.33 -2.79
C ARG A 108 -6.50 22.07 -2.24
N GLU A 109 -5.48 22.25 -3.04
CA GLU A 109 -4.26 22.93 -2.62
C GLU A 109 -4.35 24.45 -2.75
N THR A 110 -5.35 24.94 -3.45
CA THR A 110 -5.60 26.36 -3.58
C THR A 110 -6.69 26.83 -2.63
#